data_428f251a0b2ccddbcb8bddc455575714
#
_entry.id   428f251a0b2ccddbcb8bddc455575714
#
_cell.length_a   1.000
_cell.length_b   1.000
_cell.length_c   1.000
_cell.angle_alpha   90.00
_cell.angle_beta   90.00
_cell.angle_gamma   90.00
#
_symmetry.space_group_name_H-M   'P 1'
#
loop_
_entity.id
_entity.type
_entity.pdbx_description
1 polymer ?
#
loop_
_entity_poly.entity_id
_entity_poly.type
_entity_poly.pdbx_seq_one_letter_code
_entity_poly.pdbx_strand_id
1 'polypeptide(L)' 'MKIPSKLFSYSQSVISKFPIIIKHLNEPKMPQELFNEVNDVIDNPVYFIEILDSLYALNKINMTKEGRLYVC' A
#
# COMPACT_ATOMS: atom_id res chain seq x y z
N MET A 1 -27.22 -6.02 5.87
CA MET A 1 -26.21 -7.10 6.02
C MET A 1 -25.20 -6.70 7.06
N LYS A 2 -24.89 -7.62 7.98
CA LYS A 2 -23.87 -7.33 8.99
C LYS A 2 -22.50 -7.69 8.48
N ILE A 3 -21.61 -6.72 8.45
CA ILE A 3 -20.21 -6.96 8.12
C ILE A 3 -19.49 -7.38 9.41
N PRO A 4 -18.74 -8.51 9.39
CA PRO A 4 -17.98 -8.89 10.57
C PRO A 4 -17.03 -7.77 10.99
N SER A 5 -17.02 -7.46 12.28
CA SER A 5 -16.19 -6.38 12.81
C SER A 5 -14.70 -6.60 12.51
N LYS A 6 -14.28 -7.86 12.44
CA LYS A 6 -12.91 -8.22 12.11
C LYS A 6 -12.52 -7.75 10.70
N LEU A 7 -13.41 -7.95 9.73
CA LEU A 7 -13.17 -7.50 8.35
C LEU A 7 -13.17 -5.99 8.24
N PHE A 8 -14.07 -5.34 8.97
CA PHE A 8 -14.16 -3.89 8.99
C PHE A 8 -12.88 -3.27 9.57
N SER A 9 -12.38 -3.82 10.69
CA SER A 9 -11.14 -3.35 11.30
C SER A 9 -9.93 -3.54 10.37
N TYR A 10 -9.89 -4.65 9.64
CA TYR A 10 -8.81 -4.92 8.70
C TYR A 10 -8.81 -3.91 7.55
N SER A 11 -9.98 -3.64 6.97
CA SER A 11 -10.11 -2.66 5.90
C SER A 11 -9.68 -1.27 6.36
N GLN A 12 -10.09 -0.87 7.56
CA GLN A 12 -9.69 0.41 8.13
C GLN A 12 -8.18 0.48 8.33
N SER A 13 -7.57 -0.61 8.78
CA SER A 13 -6.13 -0.67 8.96
C SER A 13 -5.39 -0.49 7.64
N VAL A 14 -5.86 -1.14 6.58
CA VAL A 14 -5.28 -1.00 5.23
C VAL A 14 -5.37 0.45 4.77
N ILE A 15 -6.55 1.04 4.86
CA ILE A 15 -6.79 2.42 4.42
C ILE A 15 -5.93 3.40 5.21
N SER A 16 -5.75 3.17 6.51
CA SER A 16 -4.97 4.05 7.37
C SER A 16 -3.49 4.13 6.97
N LYS A 17 -3.01 3.14 6.22
CA LYS A 17 -1.62 3.10 5.76
C LYS A 17 -1.41 3.77 4.39
N PHE A 18 -2.48 4.14 3.70
CA PHE A 18 -2.38 4.77 2.38
C PHE A 18 -1.50 6.03 2.40
N PRO A 19 -1.69 6.96 3.33
CA PRO A 19 -0.85 8.17 3.34
C PRO A 19 0.63 7.88 3.50
N ILE A 20 0.98 6.85 4.25
CA ILE A 20 2.38 6.46 4.45
C ILE A 20 3.00 6.03 3.12
N ILE A 21 2.30 5.19 2.37
CA ILE A 21 2.78 4.73 1.07
C ILE A 21 2.90 5.89 0.09
N ILE A 22 1.87 6.73 0.01
CA ILE A 22 1.84 7.88 -0.91
C ILE A 22 3.00 8.83 -0.59
N LYS A 23 3.24 9.09 0.69
CA LYS A 23 4.31 9.98 1.12
C LYS A 23 5.69 9.48 0.69
N HIS A 24 5.92 8.17 0.78
CA HIS A 24 7.20 7.57 0.42
C HIS A 24 7.37 7.40 -1.09
N LEU A 25 6.29 7.52 -1.86
CA LEU A 25 6.35 7.48 -3.32
C LEU A 25 6.50 8.90 -3.90
N ASN A 26 7.42 9.67 -3.36
CA ASN A 26 7.74 10.99 -3.90
C ASN A 26 8.49 10.90 -5.25
N GLU A 27 8.95 9.73 -5.59
CA GLU A 27 9.53 9.39 -6.88
C GLU A 27 9.24 7.91 -7.18
N PRO A 28 9.33 7.46 -8.43
CA PRO A 28 9.11 6.04 -8.73
C PRO A 28 10.12 5.15 -8.01
N LYS A 29 9.61 4.10 -7.35
CA LYS A 29 10.42 3.18 -6.55
C LYS A 29 10.03 1.75 -6.81
N MET A 30 11.00 0.85 -6.75
CA MET A 30 10.72 -0.58 -6.76
C MET A 30 9.96 -0.95 -5.48
N PRO A 31 9.06 -1.94 -5.53
CA PRO A 31 8.33 -2.35 -4.33
C PRO A 31 9.23 -2.71 -3.16
N GLN A 32 10.36 -3.33 -3.42
CA GLN A 32 11.31 -3.71 -2.37
C GLN A 32 11.93 -2.48 -1.70
N GLU A 33 12.28 -1.47 -2.49
CA GLU A 33 12.79 -0.20 -1.94
C GLU A 33 11.75 0.45 -1.04
N LEU A 34 10.51 0.50 -1.51
CA LEU A 34 9.41 1.09 -0.75
C LEU A 34 9.18 0.31 0.55
N PHE A 35 9.17 -1.01 0.49
CA PHE A 35 8.99 -1.84 1.68
C PHE A 35 10.09 -1.57 2.70
N ASN A 36 11.33 -1.45 2.24
CA ASN A 36 12.46 -1.17 3.14
C ASN A 36 12.31 0.18 3.85
N GLU A 37 11.65 1.14 3.21
CA GLU A 37 11.44 2.47 3.80
C GLU A 37 10.31 2.48 4.82
N VAL A 38 9.32 1.59 4.69
CA VAL A 38 8.12 1.60 5.54
C VAL A 38 8.04 0.38 6.47
N ASN A 39 9.07 -0.46 6.50
CA ASN A 39 8.97 -1.73 7.23
C ASN A 39 8.93 -1.56 8.75
N ASP A 40 9.24 -0.39 9.26
CA ASP A 40 9.10 -0.08 10.69
C ASP A 40 7.62 0.12 11.07
N VAL A 41 6.79 0.48 10.11
CA VAL A 41 5.33 0.68 10.31
C VAL A 41 4.55 -0.48 9.73
N ILE A 42 4.99 -1.00 8.58
CA ILE A 42 4.33 -2.10 7.86
C ILE A 42 5.36 -3.22 7.74
N ASP A 43 5.47 -4.03 8.79
CA ASP A 43 6.51 -5.05 8.89
C ASP A 43 6.16 -6.37 8.21
N ASN A 44 4.88 -6.56 7.84
CA ASN A 44 4.42 -7.81 7.23
C ASN A 44 4.35 -7.64 5.71
N PRO A 45 5.13 -8.42 4.93
CA PRO A 45 5.11 -8.27 3.46
C PRO A 45 3.76 -8.58 2.82
N VAL A 46 2.99 -9.51 3.36
CA VAL A 46 1.65 -9.81 2.83
C VAL A 46 0.73 -8.60 3.01
N TYR A 47 0.76 -8.01 4.19
CA TYR A 47 -0.01 -6.82 4.49
C TYR A 47 0.39 -5.65 3.59
N PHE A 48 1.70 -5.49 3.38
CA PHE A 48 2.23 -4.47 2.48
C PHE A 48 1.68 -4.64 1.06
N ILE A 49 1.70 -5.86 0.53
CA ILE A 49 1.17 -6.15 -0.81
C ILE A 49 -0.32 -5.83 -0.89
N GLU A 50 -1.08 -6.15 0.15
CA GLU A 50 -2.51 -5.85 0.16
C GLU A 50 -2.79 -4.35 0.14
N ILE A 51 -1.97 -3.56 0.82
CA ILE A 51 -2.08 -2.10 0.77
C ILE A 51 -1.80 -1.61 -0.65
N LEU A 52 -0.75 -2.10 -1.28
CA LEU A 52 -0.42 -1.73 -2.65
C LEU A 52 -1.52 -2.13 -3.64
N ASP A 53 -2.06 -3.34 -3.50
CA ASP A 53 -3.15 -3.80 -4.36
C ASP A 53 -4.37 -2.90 -4.24
N SER A 54 -4.70 -2.49 -3.03
CA SER A 54 -5.83 -1.59 -2.78
C SER A 54 -5.62 -0.23 -3.44
N LEU A 55 -4.42 0.34 -3.29
CA LEU A 55 -4.09 1.62 -3.92
C LEU A 55 -4.11 1.51 -5.44
N TYR A 56 -3.63 0.41 -5.99
CA TYR A 56 -3.65 0.16 -7.42
C TYR A 56 -5.09 0.06 -7.93
N ALA A 57 -5.94 -0.69 -7.23
CA ALA A 57 -7.35 -0.85 -7.60
C ALA A 57 -8.09 0.48 -7.57
N LEU A 58 -7.68 1.41 -6.69
CA LEU A 58 -8.29 2.74 -6.60
C LEU A 58 -7.66 3.75 -7.57
N ASN A 59 -6.75 3.31 -8.42
CA ASN A 59 -6.02 4.15 -9.38
C ASN A 59 -5.20 5.26 -8.71
N LYS A 60 -4.74 5.01 -7.49
CA LYS A 60 -3.90 5.97 -6.77
C LYS A 60 -2.43 5.78 -7.07
N ILE A 61 -2.04 4.58 -7.43
CA ILE A 61 -0.67 4.26 -7.85
C ILE A 61 -0.72 3.43 -9.12
N ASN A 62 0.39 3.41 -9.83
CA ASN A 62 0.56 2.58 -11.02
C ASN A 62 2.01 2.10 -11.06
N MET A 63 2.35 1.31 -12.08
CA MET A 63 3.66 0.70 -12.19
C MET A 63 4.25 1.00 -13.56
N THR A 64 5.54 1.33 -13.60
CA THR A 64 6.25 1.53 -14.84
C THR A 64 6.59 0.19 -15.49
N LYS A 65 7.12 0.24 -16.73
CA LYS A 65 7.56 -0.97 -17.44
C LYS A 65 8.68 -1.69 -16.69
N GLU A 66 9.49 -0.94 -15.96
CA GLU A 66 10.61 -1.49 -15.18
C GLU A 66 10.14 -2.06 -13.84
N GLY A 67 8.87 -1.93 -13.51
CA GLY A 67 8.32 -2.41 -12.25
C GLY A 67 8.42 -1.43 -11.10
N ARG A 68 8.60 -0.14 -11.38
CA ARG A 68 8.63 0.90 -10.36
C ARG A 68 7.23 1.43 -10.10
N LEU A 69 6.89 1.58 -8.84
CA LEU A 69 5.60 2.15 -8.43
C LEU A 69 5.69 3.66 -8.42
N TYR A 70 4.60 4.32 -8.81
CA TYR A 70 4.51 5.78 -8.77
C TYR A 70 3.07 6.21 -8.47
N VAL A 71 2.93 7.42 -7.96
CA VAL A 71 1.62 8.00 -7.64
C VAL A 71 1.02 8.60 -8.92
N CYS A 72 -0.23 8.25 -9.19
CA CYS A 72 -0.96 8.80 -10.35
C CYS A 72 -1.30 10.27 -10.19
#